data_1e39af4d7fd11d3f8c7603ec572848aa
#
_entry.id   1e39af4d7fd11d3f8c7603ec572848aa
#
_cell.length_a   1.000
_cell.length_b   1.000
_cell.length_c   1.000
_cell.angle_alpha   90.00
_cell.angle_beta   90.00
_cell.angle_gamma   90.00
#
_symmetry.space_group_name_H-M   'P 1'
#
loop_
_entity.id
_entity.type
_entity.pdbx_description
1 polymer ?
#
loop_
_entity_poly.entity_id
_entity_poly.type
_entity_poly.pdbx_seq_one_letter_code
_entity_poly.pdbx_strand_id
1 'polypeptide(L)'
;MKPDRFKDLVKKTFQEPDFQPAEIHTHLYNLDLRIAITPNFDNIYEMAAGKRGNGAITVKNYYEDDIAEALRRNETLLIKSHGSVSSAAKLIFTRTDYAKARNQHSQFYELIDALLRTHTFVFVGCGMDDPDIRALLENYCYRHPSAQSHYFITASKNYTKEIKNVLSESLKINILEYQYTKDHLNLTKSLEDLTKKLELVREEIGAKQIW
;
A
#
# COMPACT_ATOMS: atom_id res chain seq x y z
N MET A 1 -13.46 -19.43 -16.32
CA MET A 1 -13.43 -20.40 -15.18
C MET A 1 -14.76 -20.31 -14.44
N LYS A 2 -15.33 -21.41 -13.96
CA LYS A 2 -16.56 -21.36 -13.14
C LYS A 2 -16.28 -20.62 -11.81
N PRO A 3 -17.20 -19.79 -11.31
CA PRO A 3 -16.97 -18.98 -10.08
C PRO A 3 -16.53 -19.79 -8.87
N ASP A 4 -17.07 -20.98 -8.66
CA ASP A 4 -16.72 -21.84 -7.54
C ASP A 4 -15.28 -22.34 -7.63
N ARG A 5 -14.83 -22.74 -8.83
CA ARG A 5 -13.44 -23.15 -9.04
C ARG A 5 -12.43 -22.02 -8.81
N PHE A 6 -12.83 -20.78 -9.08
CA PHE A 6 -12.00 -19.62 -8.79
C PHE A 6 -11.87 -19.38 -7.28
N LYS A 7 -12.98 -19.47 -6.54
CA LYS A 7 -12.98 -19.35 -5.08
C LYS A 7 -12.09 -20.41 -4.42
N ASP A 8 -12.20 -21.66 -4.87
CA ASP A 8 -11.38 -22.77 -4.38
C ASP A 8 -9.89 -22.51 -4.65
N LEU A 9 -9.54 -22.01 -5.83
CA LEU A 9 -8.16 -21.68 -6.16
C LEU A 9 -7.61 -20.57 -5.26
N VAL A 10 -8.38 -19.49 -5.06
CA VAL A 10 -8.00 -18.37 -4.17
C VAL A 10 -7.78 -18.89 -2.75
N LYS A 11 -8.68 -19.72 -2.23
CA LYS A 11 -8.55 -20.31 -0.90
C LYS A 11 -7.29 -21.16 -0.77
N LYS A 12 -7.07 -22.08 -1.71
CA LYS A 12 -5.88 -22.93 -1.75
C LYS A 12 -4.57 -22.15 -1.87
N THR A 13 -4.56 -21.04 -2.58
CA THR A 13 -3.34 -20.26 -2.84
C THR A 13 -3.00 -19.32 -1.69
N PHE A 14 -3.99 -18.68 -1.07
CA PHE A 14 -3.76 -17.57 -0.14
C PHE A 14 -4.19 -17.86 1.31
N GLN A 15 -5.03 -18.88 1.56
CA GLN A 15 -5.51 -19.20 2.92
C GLN A 15 -4.97 -20.53 3.44
N GLU A 16 -5.02 -21.60 2.64
CA GLU A 16 -4.62 -22.95 3.10
C GLU A 16 -3.14 -23.07 3.48
N PRO A 17 -2.17 -22.35 2.83
CA PRO A 17 -0.77 -22.42 3.25
C PRO A 17 -0.47 -21.79 4.59
N ASP A 18 -1.43 -21.06 5.20
CA ASP A 18 -1.29 -20.37 6.50
C ASP A 18 0.00 -19.55 6.61
N PHE A 19 0.26 -18.71 5.60
CA PHE A 19 1.43 -17.84 5.57
C PHE A 19 1.47 -16.93 6.79
N GLN A 20 2.60 -16.87 7.45
CA GLN A 20 2.80 -16.05 8.63
C GLN A 20 3.47 -14.71 8.28
N PRO A 21 3.19 -13.64 9.03
CA PRO A 21 3.90 -12.38 8.88
C PRO A 21 5.40 -12.55 9.07
N ALA A 22 6.19 -12.03 8.14
CA ALA A 22 7.62 -11.88 8.28
C ALA A 22 7.96 -10.57 9.01
N GLU A 23 9.20 -10.42 9.43
CA GLU A 23 9.71 -9.26 10.17
C GLU A 23 9.45 -7.92 9.47
N ILE A 24 9.54 -7.89 8.14
CA ILE A 24 9.24 -6.70 7.34
C ILE A 24 7.83 -6.15 7.58
N HIS A 25 6.83 -7.02 7.76
CA HIS A 25 5.44 -6.58 8.03
C HIS A 25 5.33 -5.91 9.40
N THR A 26 6.12 -6.39 10.37
CA THR A 26 6.22 -5.77 11.69
C THR A 26 6.83 -4.37 11.59
N HIS A 27 7.90 -4.20 10.82
CA HIS A 27 8.53 -2.88 10.64
C HIS A 27 7.62 -1.92 9.86
N LEU A 28 6.92 -2.40 8.82
CA LEU A 28 5.92 -1.59 8.12
C LEU A 28 4.80 -1.10 9.04
N TYR A 29 4.30 -1.97 9.92
CA TYR A 29 3.30 -1.58 10.92
C TYR A 29 3.86 -0.57 11.94
N ASN A 30 5.11 -0.76 12.37
CA ASN A 30 5.78 0.12 13.33
C ASN A 30 6.13 1.50 12.79
N LEU A 31 6.08 1.71 11.46
CA LEU A 31 6.13 3.07 10.93
C LEU A 31 4.97 3.93 11.46
N ASP A 32 3.95 3.28 12.03
CA ASP A 32 2.80 3.93 12.65
C ASP A 32 2.17 4.97 11.71
N LEU A 33 1.93 4.52 10.47
CA LEU A 33 1.28 5.32 9.46
C LEU A 33 -0.23 5.20 9.65
N ARG A 34 -0.90 6.35 9.59
CA ARG A 34 -2.35 6.40 9.76
C ARG A 34 -3.10 5.65 8.66
N ILE A 35 -2.59 5.66 7.43
CA ILE A 35 -3.23 5.05 6.27
C ILE A 35 -2.23 4.13 5.59
N ALA A 36 -2.59 2.86 5.45
CA ALA A 36 -1.91 1.90 4.60
C ALA A 36 -2.86 1.43 3.50
N ILE A 37 -2.34 1.28 2.27
CA ILE A 37 -3.11 0.79 1.13
C ILE A 37 -2.38 -0.41 0.57
N THR A 38 -3.09 -1.52 0.37
CA THR A 38 -2.50 -2.75 -0.17
C THR A 38 -3.36 -3.36 -1.28
N PRO A 39 -2.76 -3.78 -2.40
CA PRO A 39 -3.43 -4.61 -3.39
C PRO A 39 -3.48 -6.09 -2.99
N ASN A 40 -2.79 -6.49 -1.92
CA ASN A 40 -2.71 -7.88 -1.50
C ASN A 40 -4.05 -8.39 -0.96
N PHE A 41 -4.40 -9.61 -1.33
CA PHE A 41 -5.66 -10.27 -0.95
C PHE A 41 -5.60 -10.92 0.43
N ASP A 42 -4.38 -11.32 0.88
CA ASP A 42 -4.14 -12.01 2.14
C ASP A 42 -4.37 -11.10 3.36
N ASN A 43 -4.25 -11.68 4.56
CA ASN A 43 -4.42 -10.98 5.83
C ASN A 43 -3.10 -10.87 6.62
N ILE A 44 -1.96 -10.93 5.93
CA ILE A 44 -0.64 -10.97 6.59
C ILE A 44 -0.35 -9.67 7.33
N TYR A 45 -0.71 -8.52 6.74
CA TYR A 45 -0.51 -7.24 7.38
C TYR A 45 -1.40 -7.08 8.62
N GLU A 46 -2.67 -7.50 8.54
CA GLU A 46 -3.61 -7.51 9.67
C GLU A 46 -3.12 -8.42 10.81
N MET A 47 -2.56 -9.58 10.45
CA MET A 47 -1.97 -10.51 11.43
C MET A 47 -0.74 -9.90 12.11
N ALA A 48 0.11 -9.16 11.38
CA ALA A 48 1.24 -8.45 11.94
C ALA A 48 0.79 -7.38 12.94
N ALA A 49 -0.23 -6.61 12.60
CA ALA A 49 -0.84 -5.61 13.47
C ALA A 49 -1.43 -6.23 14.75
N GLY A 50 -2.17 -7.34 14.62
CA GLY A 50 -2.81 -8.03 15.74
C GLY A 50 -1.85 -8.66 16.73
N LYS A 51 -0.68 -9.13 16.31
CA LYS A 51 0.34 -9.72 17.19
C LYS A 51 0.93 -8.72 18.20
N ARG A 52 0.81 -7.43 17.99
CA ARG A 52 1.32 -6.39 18.90
C ARG A 52 0.31 -5.90 19.97
N GLY A 53 -0.87 -6.47 20.03
CA GLY A 53 -1.74 -6.47 21.21
C GLY A 53 -2.50 -5.19 21.56
N ASN A 54 -2.19 -4.01 20.96
CA ASN A 54 -2.84 -2.74 21.31
C ASN A 54 -3.35 -1.94 20.12
N GLY A 55 -3.18 -2.39 18.89
CA GLY A 55 -3.58 -1.66 17.71
C GLY A 55 -4.80 -2.27 17.03
N ALA A 56 -5.97 -1.78 17.34
CA ALA A 56 -7.12 -2.03 16.48
C ALA A 56 -6.85 -1.33 15.14
N ILE A 57 -6.67 -2.10 14.07
CA ILE A 57 -6.59 -1.60 12.71
C ILE A 57 -7.97 -1.73 12.06
N THR A 58 -8.49 -0.64 11.53
CA THR A 58 -9.73 -0.67 10.75
C THR A 58 -9.41 -1.09 9.32
N VAL A 59 -9.98 -2.20 8.88
CA VAL A 59 -9.77 -2.72 7.51
C VAL A 59 -10.96 -2.36 6.64
N LYS A 60 -10.70 -1.76 5.48
CA LYS A 60 -11.70 -1.41 4.48
C LYS A 60 -11.32 -1.97 3.12
N ASN A 61 -12.31 -2.43 2.37
CA ASN A 61 -12.12 -2.87 0.99
C ASN A 61 -12.62 -1.81 0.02
N TYR A 62 -12.06 -1.75 -1.17
CA TYR A 62 -12.38 -0.75 -2.21
C TYR A 62 -13.88 -0.58 -2.52
N TYR A 63 -14.69 -1.59 -2.22
CA TYR A 63 -16.13 -1.64 -2.49
C TYR A 63 -17.00 -1.22 -1.29
N GLU A 64 -16.41 -0.78 -0.20
CA GLU A 64 -17.14 -0.34 0.99
C GLU A 64 -17.40 1.18 0.92
N ASP A 65 -18.65 1.58 1.16
CA ASP A 65 -19.07 2.98 0.94
C ASP A 65 -18.62 3.92 2.07
N ASP A 66 -18.21 3.38 3.22
CA ASP A 66 -17.87 4.14 4.42
C ASP A 66 -16.36 4.40 4.60
N ILE A 67 -15.54 4.17 3.57
CA ILE A 67 -14.09 4.45 3.61
C ILE A 67 -13.82 5.92 3.91
N ALA A 68 -14.59 6.82 3.29
CA ALA A 68 -14.45 8.26 3.50
C ALA A 68 -14.76 8.67 4.96
N GLU A 69 -15.69 7.99 5.61
CA GLU A 69 -15.98 8.18 7.04
C GLU A 69 -14.84 7.64 7.91
N ALA A 70 -14.32 6.44 7.61
CA ALA A 70 -13.18 5.85 8.31
C ALA A 70 -11.93 6.77 8.24
N LEU A 71 -11.70 7.44 7.12
CA LEU A 71 -10.62 8.42 6.98
C LEU A 71 -10.76 9.65 7.88
N ARG A 72 -11.96 10.03 8.26
CA ARG A 72 -12.21 11.15 9.20
C ARG A 72 -11.97 10.77 10.64
N ARG A 73 -12.08 9.49 10.97
CA ARG A 73 -11.75 8.97 12.30
C ARG A 73 -10.24 8.97 12.48
N ASN A 74 -9.78 9.18 13.69
CA ASN A 74 -8.35 9.15 13.99
C ASN A 74 -7.89 7.71 14.29
N GLU A 75 -8.21 6.79 13.37
CA GLU A 75 -7.90 5.37 13.48
C GLU A 75 -6.81 4.98 12.47
N THR A 76 -6.04 3.94 12.77
CA THR A 76 -5.15 3.32 11.80
C THR A 76 -5.99 2.55 10.79
N LEU A 77 -5.90 2.92 9.51
CA LEU A 77 -6.73 2.40 8.43
C LEU A 77 -5.88 1.59 7.44
N LEU A 78 -6.31 0.36 7.18
CA LEU A 78 -5.82 -0.45 6.07
C LEU A 78 -6.88 -0.52 4.98
N ILE A 79 -6.53 -0.05 3.78
CA ILE A 79 -7.42 -0.12 2.61
C ILE A 79 -6.94 -1.22 1.67
N LYS A 80 -7.79 -2.20 1.41
CA LYS A 80 -7.55 -3.28 0.43
C LYS A 80 -8.09 -2.85 -0.93
N SER A 81 -7.19 -2.34 -1.78
CA SER A 81 -7.54 -1.79 -3.09
C SER A 81 -8.05 -2.83 -4.08
N HIS A 82 -7.71 -4.10 -3.90
CA HIS A 82 -8.16 -5.20 -4.78
C HIS A 82 -9.06 -6.22 -4.07
N GLY A 83 -9.57 -5.88 -2.89
CA GLY A 83 -10.42 -6.77 -2.10
C GLY A 83 -9.64 -7.75 -1.22
N SER A 84 -10.36 -8.65 -0.56
CA SER A 84 -9.81 -9.62 0.40
C SER A 84 -10.21 -11.05 0.04
N VAL A 85 -9.35 -12.00 0.41
CA VAL A 85 -9.61 -13.45 0.28
C VAL A 85 -10.90 -13.90 0.96
N SER A 86 -11.37 -13.20 1.98
CA SER A 86 -12.65 -13.45 2.63
C SER A 86 -13.85 -13.20 1.70
N SER A 87 -13.68 -12.41 0.64
CA SER A 87 -14.72 -12.06 -0.34
C SER A 87 -14.25 -12.31 -1.77
N ALA A 88 -13.88 -13.54 -2.08
CA ALA A 88 -13.28 -13.94 -3.36
C ALA A 88 -14.08 -13.51 -4.61
N ALA A 89 -15.39 -13.30 -4.51
CA ALA A 89 -16.22 -12.81 -5.62
C ALA A 89 -16.00 -11.32 -5.94
N LYS A 90 -15.38 -10.57 -5.01
CA LYS A 90 -15.11 -9.14 -5.14
C LYS A 90 -13.62 -8.83 -5.35
N LEU A 91 -12.80 -9.84 -5.67
CA LEU A 91 -11.39 -9.62 -5.98
C LEU A 91 -11.21 -8.96 -7.35
N ILE A 92 -10.31 -8.00 -7.42
CA ILE A 92 -9.84 -7.43 -8.68
C ILE A 92 -8.64 -8.25 -9.14
N PHE A 93 -8.84 -9.10 -10.14
CA PHE A 93 -7.82 -10.03 -10.62
C PHE A 93 -7.61 -9.98 -12.13
N THR A 94 -8.67 -9.71 -12.89
CA THR A 94 -8.64 -9.64 -14.33
C THR A 94 -8.86 -8.21 -14.84
N ARG A 95 -8.48 -7.93 -16.10
CA ARG A 95 -8.77 -6.63 -16.74
C ARG A 95 -10.25 -6.25 -16.68
N THR A 96 -11.13 -7.25 -16.76
CA THR A 96 -12.57 -7.04 -16.65
C THR A 96 -12.96 -6.61 -15.24
N ASP A 97 -12.29 -7.17 -14.20
CA ASP A 97 -12.55 -6.78 -12.82
C ASP A 97 -12.08 -5.34 -12.55
N TYR A 98 -10.91 -4.94 -13.06
CA TYR A 98 -10.46 -3.54 -13.03
C TYR A 98 -11.47 -2.59 -13.68
N ALA A 99 -11.97 -2.93 -14.87
CA ALA A 99 -12.97 -2.11 -15.56
C ALA A 99 -14.27 -2.01 -14.77
N LYS A 100 -14.75 -3.11 -14.19
CA LYS A 100 -15.94 -3.12 -13.32
C LYS A 100 -15.74 -2.28 -12.08
N ALA A 101 -14.61 -2.43 -11.38
CA ALA A 101 -14.29 -1.69 -10.17
C ALA A 101 -14.29 -0.18 -10.45
N ARG A 102 -13.62 0.28 -11.50
CA ARG A 102 -13.60 1.70 -11.89
C ARG A 102 -14.99 2.27 -12.17
N ASN A 103 -15.88 1.49 -12.78
CA ASN A 103 -17.23 1.94 -13.10
C ASN A 103 -18.19 1.87 -11.91
N GLN A 104 -18.14 0.81 -11.13
CA GLN A 104 -19.08 0.55 -10.04
C GLN A 104 -18.66 1.20 -8.71
N HIS A 105 -17.36 1.47 -8.54
CA HIS A 105 -16.77 2.01 -7.31
C HIS A 105 -15.88 3.23 -7.63
N SER A 106 -16.33 4.12 -8.53
CA SER A 106 -15.60 5.33 -8.93
C SER A 106 -15.21 6.20 -7.74
N GLN A 107 -16.06 6.25 -6.71
CA GLN A 107 -15.83 6.99 -5.47
C GLN A 107 -14.54 6.55 -4.76
N PHE A 108 -14.20 5.27 -4.81
CA PHE A 108 -12.93 4.77 -4.28
C PHE A 108 -11.74 5.38 -5.03
N TYR A 109 -11.77 5.42 -6.35
CA TYR A 109 -10.69 5.98 -7.17
C TYR A 109 -10.57 7.50 -6.99
N GLU A 110 -11.69 8.21 -6.86
CA GLU A 110 -11.74 9.63 -6.53
C GLU A 110 -11.10 9.89 -5.16
N LEU A 111 -11.34 9.00 -4.19
CA LEU A 111 -10.74 9.07 -2.86
C LEU A 111 -9.22 8.89 -2.92
N ILE A 112 -8.71 7.90 -3.67
CA ILE A 112 -7.27 7.70 -3.85
C ILE A 112 -6.63 8.90 -4.56
N ASP A 113 -7.28 9.46 -5.59
CA ASP A 113 -6.83 10.70 -6.24
C ASP A 113 -6.75 11.88 -5.26
N ALA A 114 -7.71 12.01 -4.34
CA ALA A 114 -7.68 13.02 -3.29
C ALA A 114 -6.54 12.78 -2.29
N LEU A 115 -6.28 11.53 -1.91
CA LEU A 115 -5.16 11.18 -1.03
C LEU A 115 -3.81 11.47 -1.67
N LEU A 116 -3.62 11.19 -2.96
CA LEU A 116 -2.41 11.55 -3.71
C LEU A 116 -2.12 13.05 -3.68
N ARG A 117 -3.15 13.90 -3.67
CA ARG A 117 -3.00 15.36 -3.61
C ARG A 117 -2.72 15.91 -2.22
N THR A 118 -3.08 15.18 -1.18
CA THR A 118 -3.04 15.66 0.21
C THR A 118 -1.99 14.96 1.07
N HIS A 119 -1.45 13.83 0.60
CA HIS A 119 -0.50 13.01 1.35
C HIS A 119 0.71 12.63 0.47
N THR A 120 1.84 12.41 1.11
CA THR A 120 3.00 11.81 0.45
C THR A 120 2.91 10.29 0.54
N PHE A 121 2.86 9.64 -0.62
CA PHE A 121 2.85 8.18 -0.69
C PHE A 121 4.27 7.63 -0.69
N VAL A 122 4.44 6.50 0.00
CA VAL A 122 5.65 5.68 -0.06
C VAL A 122 5.25 4.28 -0.54
N PHE A 123 5.63 3.95 -1.75
CA PHE A 123 5.36 2.64 -2.36
C PHE A 123 6.46 1.66 -1.97
N VAL A 124 6.09 0.56 -1.30
CA VAL A 124 7.02 -0.45 -0.78
C VAL A 124 6.55 -1.85 -1.17
N GLY A 125 7.47 -2.68 -1.68
CA GLY A 125 7.16 -4.08 -2.00
C GLY A 125 6.21 -4.28 -3.17
N CYS A 126 5.95 -3.27 -3.97
CA CYS A 126 5.11 -3.32 -5.16
C CYS A 126 5.94 -3.00 -6.42
N GLY A 127 5.48 -3.48 -7.58
CA GLY A 127 5.91 -2.96 -8.87
C GLY A 127 5.05 -1.76 -9.27
N MET A 128 5.56 -0.92 -10.17
CA MET A 128 4.75 0.15 -10.79
C MET A 128 3.93 -0.38 -11.98
N ASP A 129 3.48 -1.63 -11.90
CA ASP A 129 2.79 -2.32 -12.99
C ASP A 129 1.27 -2.40 -12.77
N ASP A 130 0.78 -2.00 -11.59
CA ASP A 130 -0.65 -1.91 -11.33
C ASP A 130 -1.27 -0.82 -12.20
N PRO A 131 -2.23 -1.17 -13.09
CA PRO A 131 -2.75 -0.24 -14.08
C PRO A 131 -3.54 0.92 -13.47
N ASP A 132 -4.19 0.71 -12.33
CA ASP A 132 -4.99 1.75 -11.68
C ASP A 132 -4.10 2.75 -10.95
N ILE A 133 -3.13 2.25 -10.18
CA ILE A 133 -2.14 3.11 -9.49
C ILE A 133 -1.34 3.91 -10.50
N ARG A 134 -0.92 3.26 -11.58
CA ARG A 134 -0.17 3.93 -12.65
C ARG A 134 -0.99 5.04 -13.30
N ALA A 135 -2.23 4.79 -13.67
CA ALA A 135 -3.11 5.78 -14.27
C ALA A 135 -3.38 6.97 -13.33
N LEU A 136 -3.54 6.72 -12.02
CA LEU A 136 -3.71 7.77 -11.01
C LEU A 136 -2.44 8.63 -10.89
N LEU A 137 -1.25 8.02 -10.86
CA LEU A 137 0.01 8.75 -10.79
C LEU A 137 0.30 9.55 -12.06
N GLU A 138 0.01 9.01 -13.24
CA GLU A 138 0.12 9.71 -14.52
C GLU A 138 -0.80 10.95 -14.55
N ASN A 139 -2.06 10.80 -14.11
CA ASN A 139 -3.00 11.91 -13.98
C ASN A 139 -2.54 12.94 -12.95
N TYR A 140 -2.01 12.51 -11.80
CA TYR A 140 -1.45 13.39 -10.78
C TYR A 140 -0.28 14.20 -11.33
N CYS A 141 0.66 13.56 -12.00
CA CYS A 141 1.82 14.21 -12.62
C CYS A 141 1.40 15.28 -13.62
N TYR A 142 0.45 14.94 -14.50
CA TYR A 142 -0.04 15.85 -15.55
C TYR A 142 -0.80 17.05 -14.98
N ARG A 143 -1.70 16.81 -14.02
CA ARG A 143 -2.58 17.85 -13.45
C ARG A 143 -1.88 18.77 -12.44
N HIS A 144 -0.85 18.25 -11.78
CA HIS A 144 -0.18 18.94 -10.67
C HIS A 144 1.35 19.01 -10.87
N PRO A 145 1.85 19.71 -11.93
CA PRO A 145 3.27 19.72 -12.26
C PRO A 145 4.16 20.32 -11.16
N SER A 146 3.61 21.20 -10.33
CA SER A 146 4.34 21.85 -9.22
C SER A 146 4.20 21.11 -7.88
N ALA A 147 3.41 20.02 -7.80
CA ALA A 147 3.24 19.28 -6.56
C ALA A 147 4.50 18.48 -6.22
N GLN A 148 4.64 18.11 -4.96
CA GLN A 148 5.74 17.27 -4.49
C GLN A 148 5.62 15.84 -5.02
N SER A 149 6.77 15.20 -5.22
CA SER A 149 6.83 13.80 -5.65
C SER A 149 6.52 12.85 -4.50
N HIS A 150 5.96 11.70 -4.85
CA HIS A 150 5.86 10.55 -3.95
C HIS A 150 7.18 9.76 -3.93
N TYR A 151 7.27 8.69 -3.16
CA TYR A 151 8.47 7.86 -3.06
C TYR A 151 8.18 6.41 -3.46
N PHE A 152 9.13 5.80 -4.16
CA PHE A 152 9.08 4.39 -4.54
C PHE A 152 10.36 3.69 -4.13
N ILE A 153 10.23 2.70 -3.24
CA ILE A 153 11.36 1.91 -2.74
C ILE A 153 11.50 0.64 -3.58
N THR A 154 12.64 0.47 -4.23
CA THR A 154 12.90 -0.68 -5.10
C THR A 154 14.32 -1.20 -4.95
N ALA A 155 14.56 -2.46 -5.36
CA ALA A 155 15.90 -3.02 -5.42
C ALA A 155 16.70 -2.39 -6.58
N SER A 156 17.95 -2.04 -6.33
CA SER A 156 18.85 -1.38 -7.31
C SER A 156 19.00 -2.12 -8.65
N LYS A 157 18.76 -3.44 -8.66
CA LYS A 157 18.80 -4.27 -9.86
C LYS A 157 17.56 -4.24 -10.74
N ASN A 158 16.43 -3.72 -10.24
CA ASN A 158 15.12 -3.89 -10.91
C ASN A 158 14.98 -2.98 -12.14
N TYR A 159 15.61 -1.82 -12.14
CA TYR A 159 15.43 -0.83 -13.20
C TYR A 159 16.77 -0.24 -13.63
N THR A 160 16.93 -0.01 -14.94
CA THR A 160 18.06 0.76 -15.47
C THR A 160 17.88 2.24 -15.13
N LYS A 161 18.97 3.02 -15.26
CA LYS A 161 18.93 4.47 -15.01
C LYS A 161 17.91 5.19 -15.91
N GLU A 162 17.81 4.79 -17.16
CA GLU A 162 16.90 5.35 -18.14
C GLU A 162 15.45 5.10 -17.75
N ILE A 163 15.11 3.86 -17.34
CA ILE A 163 13.76 3.51 -16.87
C ILE A 163 13.41 4.28 -15.61
N LYS A 164 14.36 4.43 -14.67
CA LYS A 164 14.13 5.23 -13.46
C LYS A 164 13.81 6.69 -13.78
N ASN A 165 14.54 7.30 -14.72
CA ASN A 165 14.26 8.65 -15.15
C ASN A 165 12.84 8.78 -15.73
N VAL A 166 12.45 7.85 -16.63
CA VAL A 166 11.11 7.82 -17.21
C VAL A 166 10.04 7.67 -16.14
N LEU A 167 10.20 6.75 -15.19
CA LEU A 167 9.25 6.56 -14.09
C LEU A 167 9.15 7.82 -13.21
N SER A 168 10.28 8.45 -12.88
CA SER A 168 10.30 9.67 -12.07
C SER A 168 9.60 10.83 -12.78
N GLU A 169 9.83 11.00 -14.06
CA GLU A 169 9.24 12.08 -14.85
C GLU A 169 7.75 11.85 -15.12
N SER A 170 7.36 10.63 -15.50
CA SER A 170 5.98 10.31 -15.89
C SER A 170 5.02 10.08 -14.71
N LEU A 171 5.54 9.61 -13.59
CA LEU A 171 4.72 9.26 -12.41
C LEU A 171 4.94 10.21 -11.22
N LYS A 172 5.85 11.16 -11.35
CA LYS A 172 6.22 12.11 -10.28
C LYS A 172 6.59 11.39 -8.98
N ILE A 173 7.52 10.45 -9.10
CA ILE A 173 8.03 9.65 -7.98
C ILE A 173 9.55 9.80 -7.83
N ASN A 174 10.01 9.88 -6.58
CA ASN A 174 11.42 9.78 -6.22
C ASN A 174 11.74 8.31 -5.93
N ILE A 175 12.72 7.75 -6.64
CA ILE A 175 13.10 6.36 -6.49
C ILE A 175 14.17 6.24 -5.41
N LEU A 176 13.86 5.47 -4.37
CA LEU A 176 14.77 5.10 -3.29
C LEU A 176 15.22 3.65 -3.50
N GLU A 177 16.53 3.45 -3.58
CA GLU A 177 17.08 2.15 -3.89
C GLU A 177 17.72 1.50 -2.66
N TYR A 178 17.48 0.20 -2.50
CA TYR A 178 18.25 -0.62 -1.60
C TYR A 178 19.05 -1.67 -2.38
N GLN A 179 20.22 -2.04 -1.87
CA GLN A 179 21.02 -3.11 -2.48
C GLN A 179 20.27 -4.44 -2.32
N TYR A 180 20.04 -5.12 -3.45
CA TYR A 180 19.37 -6.40 -3.44
C TYR A 180 20.17 -7.45 -2.67
N THR A 181 19.49 -8.16 -1.79
CA THR A 181 19.97 -9.37 -1.12
C THR A 181 18.90 -10.44 -1.24
N LYS A 182 19.30 -11.70 -1.06
CA LYS A 182 18.33 -12.80 -0.97
C LYS A 182 17.29 -12.45 0.10
N ASP A 183 16.03 -12.74 -0.18
CA ASP A 183 14.88 -12.47 0.71
C ASP A 183 14.69 -11.00 1.09
N HIS A 184 15.28 -10.06 0.31
CA HIS A 184 15.15 -8.61 0.52
C HIS A 184 15.57 -8.13 1.92
N LEU A 185 16.51 -8.80 2.59
CA LEU A 185 16.94 -8.49 3.96
C LEU A 185 17.39 -7.04 4.15
N ASN A 186 18.03 -6.43 3.14
CA ASN A 186 18.43 -5.03 3.23
C ASN A 186 17.25 -4.08 3.26
N LEU A 187 16.13 -4.39 2.60
CA LEU A 187 14.89 -3.62 2.74
C LEU A 187 14.35 -3.73 4.17
N THR A 188 14.29 -4.95 4.72
CA THR A 188 13.82 -5.18 6.10
C THR A 188 14.64 -4.38 7.11
N LYS A 189 15.99 -4.42 7.01
CA LYS A 189 16.88 -3.63 7.88
C LYS A 189 16.70 -2.12 7.70
N SER A 190 16.54 -1.65 6.46
CA SER A 190 16.31 -0.23 6.19
C SER A 190 15.00 0.27 6.80
N LEU A 191 13.96 -0.56 6.79
CA LEU A 191 12.67 -0.23 7.44
C LEU A 191 12.79 -0.26 8.97
N GLU A 192 13.55 -1.20 9.53
CA GLU A 192 13.87 -1.22 10.97
C GLU A 192 14.60 0.08 11.40
N ASP A 193 15.64 0.47 10.67
CA ASP A 193 16.38 1.69 10.95
C ASP A 193 15.51 2.95 10.79
N LEU A 194 14.64 2.97 9.80
CA LEU A 194 13.67 4.06 9.61
C LEU A 194 12.71 4.15 10.79
N THR A 195 12.17 3.03 11.26
CA THR A 195 11.28 3.00 12.43
C THR A 195 11.96 3.60 13.66
N LYS A 196 13.19 3.17 13.97
CA LYS A 196 13.96 3.72 15.10
C LYS A 196 14.17 5.23 14.99
N LYS A 197 14.50 5.72 13.79
CA LYS A 197 14.67 7.17 13.55
C LYS A 197 13.37 7.94 13.71
N LEU A 198 12.25 7.38 13.24
CA LEU A 198 10.95 8.01 13.39
C LEU A 198 10.52 8.10 14.86
N GLU A 199 10.78 7.08 15.66
CA GLU A 199 10.52 7.10 17.10
C GLU A 199 11.24 8.26 17.77
N LEU A 200 12.56 8.43 17.53
CA LEU A 200 13.35 9.56 18.08
C LEU A 200 12.79 10.92 17.64
N VAL A 201 12.45 11.09 16.36
CA VAL A 201 11.90 12.35 15.86
C VAL A 201 10.54 12.66 16.49
N ARG A 202 9.69 11.64 16.66
CA ARG A 202 8.39 11.80 17.32
C ARG A 202 8.52 12.21 18.78
N GLU A 203 9.47 11.62 19.52
CA GLU A 203 9.78 12.01 20.90
C GLU A 203 10.24 13.47 20.97
N GLU A 204 11.12 13.90 20.05
CA GLU A 204 11.57 15.29 19.98
C GLU A 204 10.43 16.26 19.66
N ILE A 205 9.55 15.92 18.73
CA ILE A 205 8.38 16.75 18.37
C ILE A 205 7.43 16.81 19.57
N GLY A 206 7.12 15.67 20.19
CA GLY A 206 6.26 15.59 21.36
C GLY A 206 6.77 16.42 22.53
N ALA A 207 8.08 16.41 22.77
CA ALA A 207 8.72 17.22 23.82
C ALA A 207 8.68 18.74 23.55
N LYS A 208 8.57 19.15 22.28
CA LYS A 208 8.54 20.57 21.87
C LYS A 208 7.11 21.13 21.72
N GLN A 209 6.10 20.25 21.65
CA GLN A 209 4.70 20.70 21.58
C GLN A 209 4.23 21.08 22.99
N ILE A 210 4.06 22.37 23.18
CA ILE A 210 3.35 22.93 24.35
C ILE A 210 1.89 23.00 23.94
N TRP A 211 1.04 22.21 24.56
CA TRP A 211 -0.41 22.20 24.37
C TRP A 211 -1.06 23.30 25.21
#